data_9bca1f03fad6ec66f8b1287c33b260d2
#
_entry.id   9bca1f03fad6ec66f8b1287c33b260d2
#
_cell.length_a   1.000
_cell.length_b   1.000
_cell.length_c   1.000
_cell.angle_alpha   90.00
_cell.angle_beta   90.00
_cell.angle_gamma   90.00
#
_symmetry.space_group_name_H-M   'P 1'
#
loop_
_entity.id
_entity.type
_entity.pdbx_description
1 polymer ?
#
loop_
_entity_poly.entity_id
_entity_poly.type
_entity_poly.pdbx_seq_one_letter_code
_entity_poly.pdbx_strand_id
1 'polypeptide(L)'
;LCYQLPSMHLPGTTVVVSPLISLMKDQVDKLEEAGLEASQLNSALTTQEHEENLEQIKSDKSDFIFVTPERFTDQEFLGELRERDINFVVIDEAHCISEWGHDFRPAYLSLGAAVKTLGSPPLLALTATATAEVTADIEKQLDLGKLQVVNTGIHRPNLHFEVKRVTNEREKHEQLIRILNENDGTGIIYAATVKTVDELADWLKAFDFKIEKYHGRMKASDRKRNQDAFMNDELKAIVATNAFGMGIDKPDIRFVIHYQMPGSLEAYYQEAGRAGRDGEAATCSLFYQLADRRTQQFFLGGKHPKFDDILAVYQTLETLNAGESSVALSVVQEQTDTVSDGKVRVVLSLLKELKIVKELRGSQFRLLRVDVHRPELEELSRLSEQKVNKDKEKLERMMQYGQSAKCRWQLLHEYFGEEMQAERCGNCDNCVHPLEQQIALPEPHRAVAST
;
A
#
# COMPACT_ATOMS: atom_id res chain seq x y z
N LEU A 1 -14.24 -3.94 -12.99
CA LEU A 1 -15.64 -4.04 -13.40
C LEU A 1 -16.44 -2.77 -13.06
N CYS A 2 -16.23 -2.13 -11.89
CA CYS A 2 -16.98 -0.94 -11.46
C CYS A 2 -16.85 0.27 -12.37
N TYR A 3 -15.74 0.42 -13.08
CA TYR A 3 -15.55 1.50 -14.06
C TYR A 3 -15.60 1.00 -15.52
N GLN A 4 -15.17 -0.23 -15.79
CA GLN A 4 -15.13 -0.79 -17.14
C GLN A 4 -16.54 -0.89 -17.73
N LEU A 5 -17.50 -1.43 -16.97
CA LEU A 5 -18.87 -1.59 -17.43
C LEU A 5 -19.58 -0.25 -17.72
N PRO A 6 -19.54 0.76 -16.84
CA PRO A 6 -20.07 2.08 -17.18
C PRO A 6 -19.40 2.73 -18.39
N SER A 7 -18.08 2.61 -18.50
CA SER A 7 -17.31 3.19 -19.63
C SER A 7 -17.76 2.67 -20.99
N MET A 8 -18.11 1.40 -21.08
CA MET A 8 -18.64 0.79 -22.34
C MET A 8 -20.02 1.36 -22.77
N HIS A 9 -20.71 2.03 -21.87
CA HIS A 9 -22.04 2.64 -22.14
C HIS A 9 -21.97 4.16 -22.28
N LEU A 10 -20.85 4.76 -22.00
CA LEU A 10 -20.62 6.19 -22.13
C LEU A 10 -19.85 6.47 -23.43
N PRO A 11 -20.25 7.46 -24.25
CA PRO A 11 -19.44 7.84 -25.41
C PRO A 11 -18.17 8.54 -24.97
N GLY A 12 -17.07 8.36 -25.71
CA GLY A 12 -15.79 9.01 -25.44
C GLY A 12 -14.81 8.13 -24.66
N THR A 13 -13.76 8.71 -24.11
CA THR A 13 -12.62 8.02 -23.49
C THR A 13 -12.70 8.05 -21.97
N THR A 14 -12.35 6.94 -21.33
CA THR A 14 -12.19 6.84 -19.87
C THR A 14 -10.70 6.94 -19.48
N VAL A 15 -10.37 7.85 -18.58
CA VAL A 15 -9.01 7.97 -18.02
C VAL A 15 -8.95 7.30 -16.65
N VAL A 16 -8.04 6.34 -16.50
CA VAL A 16 -7.80 5.60 -15.24
C VAL A 16 -6.45 5.99 -14.66
N VAL A 17 -6.46 6.70 -13.55
CA VAL A 17 -5.26 7.09 -12.82
C VAL A 17 -4.95 6.02 -11.78
N SER A 18 -3.84 5.29 -11.96
CA SER A 18 -3.41 4.24 -11.03
C SER A 18 -1.93 4.40 -10.67
N PRO A 19 -1.53 4.14 -9.41
CA PRO A 19 -0.14 4.22 -8.99
C PRO A 19 0.67 2.97 -9.35
N LEU A 20 0.02 1.96 -9.94
CA LEU A 20 0.50 0.59 -10.05
C LEU A 20 0.74 0.19 -11.50
N ILE A 21 1.97 0.39 -11.98
CA ILE A 21 2.35 0.12 -13.38
C ILE A 21 2.08 -1.34 -13.78
N SER A 22 2.35 -2.31 -12.88
CA SER A 22 2.11 -3.73 -13.15
C SER A 22 0.62 -4.04 -13.30
N LEU A 23 -0.24 -3.41 -12.48
CA LEU A 23 -1.70 -3.57 -12.57
C LEU A 23 -2.24 -2.90 -13.83
N MET A 24 -1.70 -1.71 -14.19
CA MET A 24 -2.09 -1.03 -15.43
C MET A 24 -1.89 -1.94 -16.63
N LYS A 25 -0.71 -2.59 -16.74
CA LYS A 25 -0.41 -3.52 -17.83
C LYS A 25 -1.40 -4.68 -17.86
N ASP A 26 -1.63 -5.35 -16.73
CA ASP A 26 -2.57 -6.48 -16.63
C ASP A 26 -4.01 -6.07 -17.01
N GLN A 27 -4.43 -4.85 -16.65
CA GLN A 27 -5.75 -4.32 -17.04
C GLN A 27 -5.83 -3.97 -18.53
N VAL A 28 -4.77 -3.42 -19.12
CA VAL A 28 -4.69 -3.17 -20.57
C VAL A 28 -4.76 -4.48 -21.32
N ASP A 29 -3.92 -5.45 -21.00
CA ASP A 29 -3.88 -6.75 -21.65
C ASP A 29 -5.28 -7.43 -21.63
N LYS A 30 -5.99 -7.41 -20.49
CA LYS A 30 -7.35 -7.97 -20.34
C LYS A 30 -8.42 -7.21 -21.13
N LEU A 31 -8.30 -5.90 -21.27
CA LEU A 31 -9.23 -5.09 -22.06
C LEU A 31 -9.03 -5.35 -23.56
N GLU A 32 -7.79 -5.45 -24.02
CA GLU A 32 -7.47 -5.79 -25.41
C GLU A 32 -7.93 -7.20 -25.76
N GLU A 33 -7.78 -8.19 -24.86
CA GLU A 33 -8.34 -9.54 -25.02
C GLU A 33 -9.88 -9.53 -25.14
N ALA A 34 -10.53 -8.56 -24.48
CA ALA A 34 -11.98 -8.35 -24.59
C ALA A 34 -12.39 -7.54 -25.83
N GLY A 35 -11.45 -7.12 -26.68
CA GLY A 35 -11.69 -6.37 -27.91
C GLY A 35 -11.91 -4.86 -27.70
N LEU A 36 -11.42 -4.31 -26.59
CA LEU A 36 -11.46 -2.88 -26.27
C LEU A 36 -10.08 -2.26 -26.48
N GLU A 37 -10.06 -1.05 -27.01
CA GLU A 37 -8.80 -0.32 -27.28
C GLU A 37 -8.32 0.35 -25.99
N ALA A 38 -7.17 -0.09 -25.47
CA ALA A 38 -6.61 0.45 -24.25
C ALA A 38 -5.15 0.90 -24.45
N SER A 39 -4.80 2.05 -23.89
CA SER A 39 -3.44 2.60 -23.92
C SER A 39 -2.94 2.89 -22.53
N GLN A 40 -1.62 2.86 -22.32
CA GLN A 40 -1.03 3.20 -21.03
C GLN A 40 0.15 4.16 -21.17
N LEU A 41 0.29 5.07 -20.19
CA LEU A 41 1.45 5.97 -20.12
C LEU A 41 2.05 5.94 -18.71
N ASN A 42 3.26 5.40 -18.61
CA ASN A 42 3.98 5.27 -17.36
C ASN A 42 5.50 5.30 -17.58
N SER A 43 6.27 5.30 -16.50
CA SER A 43 7.74 5.41 -16.53
C SER A 43 8.49 4.11 -16.88
N ALA A 44 7.80 2.99 -17.00
CA ALA A 44 8.41 1.69 -17.31
C ALA A 44 8.41 1.37 -18.82
N LEU A 45 7.67 2.14 -19.62
CA LEU A 45 7.62 1.97 -21.06
C LEU A 45 8.96 2.33 -21.71
N THR A 46 9.34 1.58 -22.73
CA THR A 46 10.43 1.97 -23.64
C THR A 46 10.04 3.23 -24.42
N THR A 47 11.02 3.90 -25.02
CA THR A 47 10.74 5.10 -25.85
C THR A 47 9.79 4.78 -26.98
N GLN A 48 9.96 3.63 -27.63
CA GLN A 48 9.10 3.20 -28.73
C GLN A 48 7.66 2.93 -28.25
N GLU A 49 7.48 2.15 -27.20
CA GLU A 49 6.15 1.88 -26.62
C GLU A 49 5.46 3.18 -26.17
N HIS A 50 6.22 4.13 -25.62
CA HIS A 50 5.68 5.41 -25.21
C HIS A 50 5.18 6.23 -26.41
N GLU A 51 5.94 6.26 -27.52
CA GLU A 51 5.54 6.96 -28.74
C GLU A 51 4.31 6.30 -29.37
N GLU A 52 4.28 4.96 -29.48
CA GLU A 52 3.15 4.21 -30.02
C GLU A 52 1.87 4.44 -29.21
N ASN A 53 1.93 4.36 -27.86
CA ASN A 53 0.78 4.64 -27.00
C ASN A 53 0.32 6.10 -27.12
N LEU A 54 1.26 7.05 -27.23
CA LEU A 54 0.92 8.46 -27.38
C LEU A 54 0.23 8.74 -28.74
N GLU A 55 0.67 8.07 -29.82
CA GLU A 55 -0.01 8.14 -31.12
C GLU A 55 -1.42 7.55 -31.10
N GLN A 56 -1.61 6.40 -30.45
CA GLN A 56 -2.94 5.82 -30.25
C GLN A 56 -3.85 6.79 -29.48
N ILE A 57 -3.34 7.36 -28.41
CA ILE A 57 -4.05 8.39 -27.66
C ILE A 57 -4.37 9.57 -28.59
N LYS A 58 -3.45 10.11 -29.36
CA LYS A 58 -3.67 11.25 -30.26
C LYS A 58 -4.65 10.95 -31.41
N SER A 59 -4.73 9.72 -31.85
CA SER A 59 -5.62 9.32 -32.96
C SER A 59 -7.07 9.02 -32.54
N ASP A 60 -7.43 9.25 -31.29
CA ASP A 60 -8.76 9.03 -30.71
C ASP A 60 -9.27 7.57 -30.80
N LYS A 61 -8.36 6.62 -30.69
CA LYS A 61 -8.68 5.19 -30.79
C LYS A 61 -8.77 4.49 -29.45
N SER A 62 -8.46 5.16 -28.33
CA SER A 62 -8.43 4.51 -27.03
C SER A 62 -9.73 4.70 -26.29
N ASP A 63 -10.42 3.59 -25.97
CA ASP A 63 -11.57 3.58 -25.06
C ASP A 63 -11.11 3.84 -23.62
N PHE A 64 -9.93 3.31 -23.27
CA PHE A 64 -9.32 3.46 -21.96
C PHE A 64 -7.89 3.99 -22.06
N ILE A 65 -7.56 4.96 -21.20
CA ILE A 65 -6.22 5.50 -21.05
C ILE A 65 -5.78 5.31 -19.59
N PHE A 66 -4.81 4.43 -19.36
CA PHE A 66 -4.22 4.22 -18.05
C PHE A 66 -3.00 5.11 -17.87
N VAL A 67 -2.96 5.87 -16.78
CA VAL A 67 -1.86 6.82 -16.51
C VAL A 67 -1.41 6.77 -15.06
N THR A 68 -0.13 7.07 -14.82
CA THR A 68 0.33 7.33 -13.46
C THR A 68 -0.10 8.72 -12.98
N PRO A 69 -0.24 8.97 -11.68
CA PRO A 69 -0.60 10.28 -11.14
C PRO A 69 0.34 11.39 -11.60
N GLU A 70 1.65 11.10 -11.69
CA GLU A 70 2.66 12.05 -12.14
C GLU A 70 2.44 12.45 -13.60
N ARG A 71 2.03 11.49 -14.43
CA ARG A 71 1.74 11.75 -15.85
C ARG A 71 0.44 12.53 -16.03
N PHE A 72 -0.59 12.20 -15.24
CA PHE A 72 -1.87 12.91 -15.28
C PHE A 72 -1.76 14.38 -14.88
N THR A 73 -0.71 14.78 -14.17
CA THR A 73 -0.46 16.18 -13.77
C THR A 73 0.51 16.92 -14.70
N ASP A 74 1.01 16.27 -15.75
CA ASP A 74 1.84 16.88 -16.78
C ASP A 74 1.00 17.80 -17.68
N GLN A 75 1.40 19.06 -17.80
CA GLN A 75 0.60 20.08 -18.51
C GLN A 75 0.49 19.85 -20.01
N GLU A 76 1.52 19.29 -20.64
CA GLU A 76 1.51 18.96 -22.07
C GLU A 76 0.51 17.84 -22.33
N PHE A 77 0.56 16.78 -21.53
CA PHE A 77 -0.36 15.66 -21.61
C PHE A 77 -1.81 16.04 -21.29
N LEU A 78 -2.03 16.89 -20.27
CA LEU A 78 -3.37 17.42 -20.00
C LEU A 78 -3.91 18.24 -21.15
N GLY A 79 -3.04 18.99 -21.85
CA GLY A 79 -3.41 19.70 -23.07
C GLY A 79 -3.92 18.76 -24.17
N GLU A 80 -3.25 17.63 -24.38
CA GLU A 80 -3.66 16.59 -25.32
C GLU A 80 -4.99 15.94 -24.94
N LEU A 81 -5.21 15.66 -23.64
CA LEU A 81 -6.47 15.10 -23.16
C LEU A 81 -7.65 16.06 -23.27
N ARG A 82 -7.43 17.37 -23.18
CA ARG A 82 -8.50 18.39 -23.34
C ARG A 82 -9.10 18.46 -24.74
N GLU A 83 -8.36 18.04 -25.75
CA GLU A 83 -8.85 17.98 -27.14
C GLU A 83 -9.75 16.77 -27.39
N ARG A 84 -9.99 15.95 -26.35
CA ARG A 84 -10.75 14.72 -26.42
C ARG A 84 -12.05 14.81 -25.63
N ASP A 85 -12.98 13.95 -25.97
CA ASP A 85 -14.20 13.73 -25.19
C ASP A 85 -13.90 12.77 -24.05
N ILE A 86 -13.41 13.32 -22.91
CA ILE A 86 -13.19 12.55 -21.69
C ILE A 86 -14.52 12.43 -20.96
N ASN A 87 -15.11 11.25 -21.02
CA ASN A 87 -16.42 10.97 -20.44
C ASN A 87 -16.37 10.53 -18.98
N PHE A 88 -15.21 10.02 -18.52
CA PHE A 88 -15.09 9.45 -17.20
C PHE A 88 -13.63 9.48 -16.69
N VAL A 89 -13.43 9.86 -15.44
CA VAL A 89 -12.13 9.78 -14.78
C VAL A 89 -12.24 8.84 -13.59
N VAL A 90 -11.30 7.91 -13.50
CA VAL A 90 -11.21 6.93 -12.41
C VAL A 90 -9.91 7.17 -11.66
N ILE A 91 -9.98 7.31 -10.36
CA ILE A 91 -8.82 7.36 -9.47
C ILE A 91 -8.77 6.05 -8.69
N ASP A 92 -7.85 5.19 -9.08
CA ASP A 92 -7.58 3.94 -8.38
C ASP A 92 -6.67 4.16 -7.17
N GLU A 93 -6.79 3.31 -6.15
CA GLU A 93 -6.10 3.45 -4.87
C GLU A 93 -6.23 4.86 -4.27
N ALA A 94 -7.45 5.39 -4.27
CA ALA A 94 -7.74 6.77 -3.88
C ALA A 94 -7.29 7.12 -2.45
N HIS A 95 -7.06 6.12 -1.58
CA HIS A 95 -6.47 6.35 -0.26
C HIS A 95 -5.07 6.99 -0.34
N CYS A 96 -4.38 6.87 -1.49
CA CYS A 96 -3.11 7.56 -1.74
C CYS A 96 -3.24 9.10 -1.79
N ILE A 97 -4.45 9.65 -1.94
CA ILE A 97 -4.73 11.09 -1.87
C ILE A 97 -4.54 11.61 -0.45
N SER A 98 -4.94 10.79 0.54
CA SER A 98 -4.97 11.21 1.92
C SER A 98 -3.60 11.06 2.59
N GLU A 99 -3.14 12.12 3.23
CA GLU A 99 -1.95 12.07 4.09
C GLU A 99 -2.12 11.13 5.29
N TRP A 100 -3.36 10.78 5.61
CA TRP A 100 -3.74 9.85 6.67
C TRP A 100 -3.86 8.41 6.18
N GLY A 101 -3.82 8.20 4.86
CA GLY A 101 -3.75 6.88 4.23
C GLY A 101 -2.44 6.13 4.58
N HIS A 102 -2.40 4.86 4.31
CA HIS A 102 -1.23 4.04 4.61
C HIS A 102 -0.13 4.12 3.51
N ASP A 103 -0.47 4.62 2.31
CA ASP A 103 0.43 4.80 1.16
C ASP A 103 0.22 6.17 0.50
N PHE A 104 0.36 7.24 1.28
CA PHE A 104 0.22 8.60 0.76
C PHE A 104 1.22 8.90 -0.36
N ARG A 105 0.73 9.50 -1.45
CA ARG A 105 1.52 9.90 -2.61
C ARG A 105 1.26 11.35 -3.00
N PRO A 106 2.26 12.24 -2.87
CA PRO A 106 2.10 13.67 -3.16
C PRO A 106 1.55 13.98 -4.56
N ALA A 107 1.84 13.13 -5.57
CA ALA A 107 1.34 13.33 -6.93
C ALA A 107 -0.20 13.30 -7.00
N TYR A 108 -0.87 12.62 -6.06
CA TYR A 108 -2.33 12.58 -6.01
C TYR A 108 -2.99 13.90 -5.59
N LEU A 109 -2.30 14.77 -4.87
CA LEU A 109 -2.84 16.07 -4.43
C LEU A 109 -3.21 17.00 -5.59
N SER A 110 -2.61 16.80 -6.77
CA SER A 110 -2.87 17.61 -7.95
C SER A 110 -4.01 17.07 -8.83
N LEU A 111 -4.56 15.89 -8.51
CA LEU A 111 -5.56 15.23 -9.37
C LEU A 111 -6.86 16.02 -9.47
N GLY A 112 -7.34 16.63 -8.38
CA GLY A 112 -8.54 17.46 -8.40
C GLY A 112 -8.41 18.64 -9.37
N ALA A 113 -7.27 19.32 -9.40
CA ALA A 113 -6.99 20.41 -10.34
C ALA A 113 -6.90 19.89 -11.78
N ALA A 114 -6.29 18.72 -12.01
CA ALA A 114 -6.22 18.10 -13.32
C ALA A 114 -7.62 17.73 -13.86
N VAL A 115 -8.49 17.14 -13.02
CA VAL A 115 -9.88 16.83 -13.39
C VAL A 115 -10.66 18.10 -13.76
N LYS A 116 -10.50 19.20 -12.99
CA LYS A 116 -11.11 20.50 -13.33
C LYS A 116 -10.64 21.02 -14.70
N THR A 117 -9.36 20.82 -15.03
CA THR A 117 -8.79 21.22 -16.32
C THR A 117 -9.43 20.46 -17.48
N LEU A 118 -9.89 19.22 -17.27
CA LEU A 118 -10.60 18.42 -18.27
C LEU A 118 -12.11 18.70 -18.35
N GLY A 119 -12.60 19.76 -17.70
CA GLY A 119 -14.02 20.12 -17.72
C GLY A 119 -14.85 19.42 -16.66
N SER A 120 -14.25 18.83 -15.65
CA SER A 120 -14.90 18.13 -14.54
C SER A 120 -15.82 16.99 -15.01
N PRO A 121 -15.33 16.02 -15.79
CA PRO A 121 -16.11 14.84 -16.13
C PRO A 121 -16.52 14.07 -14.88
N PRO A 122 -17.52 13.16 -14.95
CA PRO A 122 -17.84 12.24 -13.88
C PRO A 122 -16.58 11.57 -13.33
N LEU A 123 -16.48 11.49 -11.99
CA LEU A 123 -15.31 10.95 -11.29
C LEU A 123 -15.71 9.77 -10.41
N LEU A 124 -14.92 8.70 -10.46
CA LEU A 124 -15.00 7.56 -9.55
C LEU A 124 -13.66 7.40 -8.82
N ALA A 125 -13.68 7.53 -7.49
CA ALA A 125 -12.53 7.24 -6.65
C ALA A 125 -12.70 5.85 -5.99
N LEU A 126 -11.76 4.95 -6.20
CA LEU A 126 -11.80 3.57 -5.72
C LEU A 126 -10.71 3.34 -4.67
N THR A 127 -11.08 2.68 -3.59
CA THR A 127 -10.12 2.17 -2.59
C THR A 127 -10.70 0.98 -1.84
N ALA A 128 -9.85 0.05 -1.45
CA ALA A 128 -10.24 -1.09 -0.62
C ALA A 128 -10.16 -0.79 0.89
N THR A 129 -9.47 0.29 1.27
CA THR A 129 -9.09 0.58 2.67
C THR A 129 -9.26 2.07 2.97
N ALA A 130 -10.47 2.51 3.24
CA ALA A 130 -10.72 3.89 3.65
C ALA A 130 -11.50 3.95 4.96
N THR A 131 -10.90 4.56 5.97
CA THR A 131 -11.62 4.98 7.18
C THR A 131 -12.45 6.23 6.88
N ALA A 132 -13.38 6.59 7.76
CA ALA A 132 -14.17 7.81 7.61
C ALA A 132 -13.27 9.07 7.52
N GLU A 133 -12.15 9.09 8.25
CA GLU A 133 -11.17 10.18 8.20
C GLU A 133 -10.49 10.28 6.82
N VAL A 134 -10.06 9.13 6.26
CA VAL A 134 -9.46 9.06 4.92
C VAL A 134 -10.47 9.49 3.85
N THR A 135 -11.73 9.05 3.96
CA THR A 135 -12.80 9.43 3.02
C THR A 135 -13.05 10.94 3.01
N ALA A 136 -13.14 11.55 4.20
CA ALA A 136 -13.33 13.01 4.34
C ALA A 136 -12.13 13.79 3.79
N ASP A 137 -10.90 13.28 3.95
CA ASP A 137 -9.71 13.92 3.42
C ASP A 137 -9.63 13.79 1.89
N ILE A 138 -10.00 12.63 1.31
CA ILE A 138 -10.13 12.46 -0.15
C ILE A 138 -11.10 13.51 -0.74
N GLU A 139 -12.27 13.69 -0.14
CA GLU A 139 -13.25 14.69 -0.57
C GLU A 139 -12.67 16.10 -0.55
N LYS A 140 -11.99 16.45 0.54
CA LYS A 140 -11.33 17.75 0.72
C LYS A 140 -10.22 17.99 -0.29
N GLN A 141 -9.34 17.01 -0.51
CA GLN A 141 -8.17 17.15 -1.38
C GLN A 141 -8.54 17.18 -2.87
N LEU A 142 -9.56 16.43 -3.27
CA LEU A 142 -10.07 16.49 -4.64
C LEU A 142 -10.77 17.82 -4.95
N ASP A 143 -11.41 18.44 -3.96
CA ASP A 143 -12.11 19.74 -4.10
C ASP A 143 -13.06 19.79 -5.32
N LEU A 144 -13.80 18.72 -5.55
CA LEU A 144 -14.75 18.55 -6.66
C LEU A 144 -16.22 18.58 -6.20
N GLY A 145 -16.47 19.08 -5.01
CA GLY A 145 -17.79 19.07 -4.36
C GLY A 145 -18.00 17.80 -3.53
N LYS A 146 -19.24 17.62 -3.05
CA LYS A 146 -19.58 16.50 -2.18
C LYS A 146 -19.59 15.18 -2.95
N LEU A 147 -18.81 14.22 -2.48
CA LEU A 147 -18.76 12.87 -3.04
C LEU A 147 -19.92 12.04 -2.50
N GLN A 148 -20.49 11.21 -3.37
CA GLN A 148 -21.37 10.12 -2.95
C GLN A 148 -20.51 8.92 -2.55
N VAL A 149 -20.52 8.57 -1.28
CA VAL A 149 -19.77 7.42 -0.77
C VAL A 149 -20.62 6.17 -0.87
N VAL A 150 -20.10 5.15 -1.56
CA VAL A 150 -20.70 3.82 -1.61
C VAL A 150 -19.78 2.86 -0.88
N ASN A 151 -20.21 2.38 0.27
CA ASN A 151 -19.48 1.38 1.06
C ASN A 151 -20.23 0.04 0.98
N THR A 152 -19.55 -0.98 0.46
CA THR A 152 -20.10 -2.34 0.33
C THR A 152 -19.72 -3.24 1.50
N GLY A 153 -19.00 -2.69 2.48
CA GLY A 153 -18.48 -3.40 3.64
C GLY A 153 -17.16 -4.13 3.35
N ILE A 154 -16.44 -4.40 4.44
CA ILE A 154 -15.15 -5.08 4.39
C ILE A 154 -15.27 -6.60 4.62
N HIS A 155 -16.43 -7.11 5.01
CA HIS A 155 -16.59 -8.50 5.44
C HIS A 155 -16.43 -9.49 4.28
N ARG A 156 -15.50 -10.42 4.46
CA ARG A 156 -15.26 -11.54 3.54
C ARG A 156 -15.39 -12.86 4.30
N PRO A 157 -16.55 -13.51 4.24
CA PRO A 157 -16.87 -14.69 5.07
C PRO A 157 -15.99 -15.91 4.78
N ASN A 158 -15.37 -15.96 3.60
CA ASN A 158 -14.46 -17.02 3.20
C ASN A 158 -13.04 -16.91 3.80
N LEU A 159 -12.70 -15.79 4.46
CA LEU A 159 -11.39 -15.61 5.07
C LEU A 159 -11.43 -16.01 6.56
N HIS A 160 -10.59 -16.98 6.90
CA HIS A 160 -10.32 -17.35 8.28
C HIS A 160 -9.14 -16.55 8.83
N PHE A 161 -9.38 -15.62 9.76
CA PHE A 161 -8.32 -14.88 10.44
C PHE A 161 -7.89 -15.58 11.71
N GLU A 162 -6.59 -15.77 11.88
CA GLU A 162 -6.01 -16.31 13.09
C GLU A 162 -4.73 -15.57 13.51
N VAL A 163 -4.47 -15.54 14.81
CA VAL A 163 -3.24 -14.99 15.39
C VAL A 163 -2.51 -16.08 16.16
N LYS A 164 -1.32 -16.42 15.68
CA LYS A 164 -0.40 -17.35 16.36
C LYS A 164 0.55 -16.52 17.23
N ARG A 165 0.33 -16.57 18.55
CA ARG A 165 1.23 -15.91 19.51
C ARG A 165 2.48 -16.78 19.67
N VAL A 166 3.63 -16.18 19.39
CA VAL A 166 4.93 -16.86 19.41
C VAL A 166 5.92 -16.07 20.25
N THR A 167 6.81 -16.78 20.93
CA THR A 167 7.78 -16.16 21.85
C THR A 167 9.17 -16.05 21.25
N ASN A 168 9.48 -16.89 20.26
CA ASN A 168 10.80 -16.97 19.64
C ASN A 168 10.73 -17.44 18.18
N GLU A 169 11.84 -17.31 17.45
CA GLU A 169 11.94 -17.68 16.03
C GLU A 169 11.73 -19.18 15.78
N ARG A 170 12.10 -20.04 16.72
CA ARG A 170 11.88 -21.48 16.60
C ARG A 170 10.38 -21.80 16.52
N GLU A 171 9.59 -21.22 17.40
CA GLU A 171 8.13 -21.37 17.37
C GLU A 171 7.52 -20.83 16.06
N LYS A 172 8.02 -19.68 15.57
CA LYS A 172 7.61 -19.16 14.24
C LYS A 172 7.87 -20.18 13.14
N HIS A 173 9.06 -20.77 13.12
CA HIS A 173 9.44 -21.77 12.14
C HIS A 173 8.58 -23.04 12.23
N GLU A 174 8.33 -23.56 13.43
CA GLU A 174 7.48 -24.72 13.66
C GLU A 174 6.04 -24.48 13.16
N GLN A 175 5.45 -23.32 13.50
CA GLN A 175 4.13 -22.93 13.01
C GLN A 175 4.08 -22.74 11.50
N LEU A 176 5.12 -22.14 10.90
CA LEU A 176 5.20 -21.92 9.46
C LEU A 176 5.23 -23.24 8.68
N ILE A 177 6.12 -24.18 9.06
CA ILE A 177 6.18 -25.51 8.47
C ILE A 177 4.84 -26.24 8.58
N ARG A 178 4.19 -26.14 9.74
CA ARG A 178 2.88 -26.73 9.95
C ARG A 178 1.84 -26.20 8.98
N ILE A 179 1.71 -24.86 8.86
CA ILE A 179 0.74 -24.23 7.94
C ILE A 179 1.04 -24.63 6.49
N LEU A 180 2.32 -24.63 6.08
CA LEU A 180 2.70 -25.01 4.72
C LEU A 180 2.38 -26.48 4.38
N ASN A 181 2.44 -27.38 5.35
CA ASN A 181 2.10 -28.79 5.17
C ASN A 181 0.58 -29.04 5.24
N GLU A 182 -0.16 -28.28 6.03
CA GLU A 182 -1.60 -28.43 6.19
C GLU A 182 -2.42 -27.81 5.06
N ASN A 183 -1.81 -26.93 4.25
CA ASN A 183 -2.48 -26.27 3.12
C ASN A 183 -1.95 -26.83 1.78
N ASP A 184 -2.82 -27.30 0.92
CA ASP A 184 -2.44 -27.84 -0.40
C ASP A 184 -2.26 -26.75 -1.47
N GLY A 185 -2.86 -25.57 -1.30
CA GLY A 185 -2.79 -24.47 -2.26
C GLY A 185 -1.55 -23.60 -2.16
N THR A 186 -1.51 -22.55 -2.97
CA THR A 186 -0.44 -21.55 -3.01
C THR A 186 -0.72 -20.39 -2.04
N GLY A 187 0.35 -19.73 -1.56
CA GLY A 187 0.20 -18.63 -0.63
C GLY A 187 1.32 -17.59 -0.65
N ILE A 188 1.14 -16.56 0.18
CA ILE A 188 2.10 -15.47 0.36
C ILE A 188 2.56 -15.44 1.80
N ILE A 189 3.86 -15.25 2.02
CA ILE A 189 4.47 -15.08 3.34
C ILE A 189 5.09 -13.69 3.39
N TYR A 190 4.48 -12.78 4.16
CA TYR A 190 4.96 -11.42 4.32
C TYR A 190 5.96 -11.29 5.46
N ALA A 191 7.08 -10.63 5.19
CA ALA A 191 8.06 -10.23 6.20
C ALA A 191 8.41 -8.75 6.07
N ALA A 192 8.71 -8.11 7.20
CA ALA A 192 8.89 -6.67 7.27
C ALA A 192 10.20 -6.18 6.63
N THR A 193 11.24 -7.02 6.56
CA THR A 193 12.56 -6.63 6.06
C THR A 193 13.05 -7.50 4.91
N VAL A 194 13.83 -6.91 4.01
CA VAL A 194 14.52 -7.62 2.92
C VAL A 194 15.38 -8.75 3.47
N LYS A 195 16.11 -8.50 4.55
CA LYS A 195 16.97 -9.50 5.20
C LYS A 195 16.15 -10.73 5.64
N THR A 196 15.03 -10.51 6.32
CA THR A 196 14.16 -11.61 6.76
C THR A 196 13.57 -12.37 5.57
N VAL A 197 13.20 -11.68 4.49
CA VAL A 197 12.72 -12.32 3.25
C VAL A 197 13.79 -13.25 2.67
N ASP A 198 15.03 -12.76 2.55
CA ASP A 198 16.14 -13.56 2.03
C ASP A 198 16.40 -14.79 2.90
N GLU A 199 16.59 -14.60 4.21
CA GLU A 199 16.89 -15.66 5.17
C GLU A 199 15.76 -16.72 5.23
N LEU A 200 14.51 -16.27 5.24
CA LEU A 200 13.35 -17.15 5.35
C LEU A 200 13.13 -17.97 4.06
N ALA A 201 13.28 -17.35 2.89
CA ALA A 201 13.15 -18.06 1.62
C ALA A 201 14.25 -19.14 1.46
N ASP A 202 15.50 -18.80 1.78
CA ASP A 202 16.61 -19.74 1.71
C ASP A 202 16.44 -20.89 2.73
N TRP A 203 15.95 -20.58 3.95
CA TRP A 203 15.66 -21.58 4.97
C TRP A 203 14.53 -22.53 4.53
N LEU A 204 13.42 -22.03 3.96
CA LEU A 204 12.30 -22.86 3.49
C LEU A 204 12.72 -23.76 2.30
N LYS A 205 13.56 -23.28 1.41
CA LYS A 205 14.12 -24.09 0.30
C LYS A 205 14.93 -25.29 0.82
N ALA A 206 15.61 -25.15 1.96
CA ALA A 206 16.35 -26.26 2.58
C ALA A 206 15.43 -27.38 3.12
N PHE A 207 14.11 -27.13 3.24
CA PHE A 207 13.08 -28.11 3.57
C PHE A 207 12.29 -28.60 2.35
N ASP A 208 12.85 -28.45 1.14
CA ASP A 208 12.26 -28.88 -0.14
C ASP A 208 10.92 -28.20 -0.52
N PHE A 209 10.59 -27.06 0.11
CA PHE A 209 9.45 -26.28 -0.33
C PHE A 209 9.79 -25.50 -1.60
N LYS A 210 8.91 -25.51 -2.59
CA LYS A 210 9.00 -24.68 -3.79
C LYS A 210 8.69 -23.23 -3.43
N ILE A 211 9.68 -22.48 -2.99
CA ILE A 211 9.57 -21.10 -2.52
C ILE A 211 10.46 -20.19 -3.37
N GLU A 212 9.96 -19.02 -3.70
CA GLU A 212 10.76 -17.92 -4.23
C GLU A 212 10.57 -16.65 -3.40
N LYS A 213 11.49 -15.69 -3.55
CA LYS A 213 11.47 -14.42 -2.82
C LYS A 213 11.09 -13.25 -3.72
N TYR A 214 10.53 -12.20 -3.12
CA TYR A 214 10.21 -10.96 -3.82
C TYR A 214 10.37 -9.73 -2.92
N HIS A 215 11.25 -8.81 -3.32
CA HIS A 215 11.42 -7.52 -2.65
C HIS A 215 12.04 -6.47 -3.58
N GLY A 216 11.91 -5.19 -3.22
CA GLY A 216 12.31 -4.05 -4.07
C GLY A 216 13.80 -3.97 -4.43
N ARG A 217 14.70 -4.66 -3.68
CA ARG A 217 16.14 -4.67 -3.98
C ARG A 217 16.55 -5.70 -5.02
N MET A 218 15.64 -6.60 -5.44
CA MET A 218 15.91 -7.56 -6.50
C MET A 218 15.97 -6.88 -7.87
N LYS A 219 16.71 -7.50 -8.82
CA LYS A 219 16.68 -7.09 -10.23
C LYS A 219 15.28 -7.25 -10.80
N ALA A 220 14.89 -6.38 -11.73
CA ALA A 220 13.58 -6.44 -12.34
C ALA A 220 13.28 -7.78 -13.03
N SER A 221 14.29 -8.37 -13.70
CA SER A 221 14.20 -9.69 -14.33
C SER A 221 13.88 -10.81 -13.33
N ASP A 222 14.53 -10.78 -12.15
CA ASP A 222 14.31 -11.80 -11.13
C ASP A 222 12.93 -11.64 -10.47
N ARG A 223 12.51 -10.39 -10.23
CA ARG A 223 11.17 -10.13 -9.73
C ARG A 223 10.10 -10.65 -10.68
N LYS A 224 10.24 -10.35 -11.99
CA LYS A 224 9.30 -10.82 -13.01
C LYS A 224 9.25 -12.34 -13.04
N ARG A 225 10.41 -13.01 -13.15
CA ARG A 225 10.47 -14.47 -13.16
C ARG A 225 9.79 -15.11 -11.94
N ASN A 226 10.07 -14.62 -10.74
CA ASN A 226 9.50 -15.18 -9.51
C ASN A 226 8.00 -14.90 -9.39
N GLN A 227 7.53 -13.74 -9.89
CA GLN A 227 6.12 -13.42 -9.99
C GLN A 227 5.41 -14.35 -10.99
N ASP A 228 5.97 -14.52 -12.18
CA ASP A 228 5.40 -15.40 -13.21
C ASP A 228 5.31 -16.84 -12.69
N ALA A 229 6.35 -17.37 -12.05
CA ALA A 229 6.33 -18.70 -11.43
C ALA A 229 5.23 -18.83 -10.34
N PHE A 230 5.00 -17.78 -9.55
CA PHE A 230 3.91 -17.77 -8.56
C PHE A 230 2.53 -17.74 -9.23
N MET A 231 2.36 -16.93 -10.26
CA MET A 231 1.09 -16.84 -11.00
C MET A 231 0.73 -18.14 -11.72
N ASN A 232 1.74 -18.90 -12.16
CA ASN A 232 1.59 -20.18 -12.89
C ASN A 232 1.53 -21.42 -11.98
N ASP A 233 1.33 -21.28 -10.67
CA ASP A 233 1.26 -22.38 -9.69
C ASP A 233 2.52 -23.26 -9.60
N GLU A 234 3.67 -22.73 -10.02
CA GLU A 234 4.96 -23.45 -9.93
C GLU A 234 5.53 -23.42 -8.50
N LEU A 235 5.03 -22.49 -7.66
CA LEU A 235 5.49 -22.27 -6.29
C LEU A 235 4.43 -22.66 -5.26
N LYS A 236 4.88 -23.20 -4.13
CA LYS A 236 4.06 -23.38 -2.93
C LYS A 236 3.74 -22.05 -2.27
N ALA A 237 4.73 -21.16 -2.18
CA ALA A 237 4.54 -19.81 -1.70
C ALA A 237 5.62 -18.85 -2.21
N ILE A 238 5.34 -17.56 -2.11
CA ILE A 238 6.33 -16.51 -2.28
C ILE A 238 6.57 -15.81 -0.93
N VAL A 239 7.84 -15.65 -0.56
CA VAL A 239 8.24 -14.88 0.62
C VAL A 239 8.55 -13.45 0.20
N ALA A 240 7.85 -12.48 0.74
CA ALA A 240 7.93 -11.13 0.21
C ALA A 240 7.86 -10.03 1.27
N THR A 241 8.38 -8.85 0.93
CA THR A 241 7.99 -7.59 1.58
C THR A 241 6.67 -7.10 1.00
N ASN A 242 6.10 -6.02 1.55
CA ASN A 242 4.93 -5.32 1.00
C ASN A 242 5.09 -4.89 -0.48
N ALA A 243 6.31 -4.93 -1.03
CA ALA A 243 6.55 -4.70 -2.46
C ALA A 243 5.89 -5.75 -3.37
N PHE A 244 5.60 -6.95 -2.85
CA PHE A 244 4.81 -7.97 -3.53
C PHE A 244 3.37 -7.87 -3.08
N GLY A 245 2.56 -7.27 -3.88
CA GLY A 245 1.18 -7.12 -3.46
C GLY A 245 0.41 -6.18 -4.35
N MET A 246 0.86 -4.98 -4.54
CA MET A 246 0.22 -4.06 -5.45
C MET A 246 0.29 -4.62 -6.87
N GLY A 247 -0.89 -4.91 -7.46
CA GLY A 247 -1.01 -5.46 -8.81
C GLY A 247 -1.01 -7.00 -8.93
N ILE A 248 -1.04 -7.74 -7.82
CA ILE A 248 -1.21 -9.20 -7.86
C ILE A 248 -2.71 -9.54 -7.86
N ASP A 249 -3.17 -10.13 -8.96
CA ASP A 249 -4.57 -10.54 -9.16
C ASP A 249 -4.67 -12.05 -9.39
N LYS A 250 -4.15 -12.84 -8.43
CA LYS A 250 -4.30 -14.30 -8.41
C LYS A 250 -5.51 -14.66 -7.54
N PRO A 251 -6.57 -15.30 -8.11
CA PRO A 251 -7.83 -15.52 -7.39
C PRO A 251 -7.72 -16.58 -6.31
N ASP A 252 -6.89 -17.58 -6.49
CA ASP A 252 -6.83 -18.84 -5.77
C ASP A 252 -5.71 -18.92 -4.71
N ILE A 253 -5.31 -17.80 -4.13
CA ILE A 253 -4.39 -17.77 -2.99
C ILE A 253 -5.09 -18.37 -1.77
N ARG A 254 -4.59 -19.50 -1.26
CA ARG A 254 -5.20 -20.25 -0.16
C ARG A 254 -4.75 -19.82 1.21
N PHE A 255 -3.58 -19.20 1.33
CA PHE A 255 -3.11 -18.66 2.60
C PHE A 255 -2.27 -17.40 2.42
N VAL A 256 -2.39 -16.50 3.40
CA VAL A 256 -1.51 -15.36 3.59
C VAL A 256 -0.97 -15.40 5.01
N ILE A 257 0.34 -15.44 5.15
CA ILE A 257 1.02 -15.50 6.45
C ILE A 257 1.81 -14.21 6.65
N HIS A 258 1.54 -13.50 7.73
CA HIS A 258 2.39 -12.41 8.20
C HIS A 258 3.39 -12.99 9.19
N TYR A 259 4.59 -13.32 8.71
CA TYR A 259 5.70 -13.84 9.54
C TYR A 259 6.21 -12.82 10.54
N GLN A 260 6.13 -11.54 10.17
CA GLN A 260 6.34 -10.39 11.04
C GLN A 260 5.11 -9.48 10.98
N MET A 261 4.78 -8.88 12.12
CA MET A 261 3.63 -7.99 12.23
C MET A 261 3.78 -6.76 11.32
N PRO A 262 2.77 -6.42 10.50
CA PRO A 262 2.78 -5.20 9.70
C PRO A 262 2.62 -3.94 10.56
N GLY A 263 2.85 -2.78 9.96
CA GLY A 263 2.83 -1.49 10.67
C GLY A 263 1.46 -0.96 11.02
N SER A 264 0.40 -1.46 10.37
CA SER A 264 -0.97 -1.00 10.58
C SER A 264 -2.01 -2.07 10.21
N LEU A 265 -3.26 -1.87 10.67
CA LEU A 265 -4.37 -2.76 10.30
C LEU A 265 -4.81 -2.60 8.85
N GLU A 266 -4.64 -1.41 8.26
CA GLU A 266 -4.91 -1.21 6.83
C GLU A 266 -3.97 -2.05 5.97
N ALA A 267 -2.66 -2.00 6.25
CA ALA A 267 -1.68 -2.81 5.54
C ALA A 267 -1.95 -4.30 5.74
N TYR A 268 -2.23 -4.73 6.98
CA TYR A 268 -2.60 -6.10 7.31
C TYR A 268 -3.81 -6.58 6.51
N TYR A 269 -4.90 -5.80 6.52
CA TYR A 269 -6.14 -6.14 5.84
C TYR A 269 -5.96 -6.17 4.31
N GLN A 270 -5.24 -5.20 3.74
CA GLN A 270 -4.96 -5.15 2.32
C GLN A 270 -4.11 -6.35 1.84
N GLU A 271 -3.11 -6.73 2.63
CA GLU A 271 -2.24 -7.88 2.35
C GLU A 271 -3.00 -9.20 2.53
N ALA A 272 -3.74 -9.38 3.63
CA ALA A 272 -4.58 -10.54 3.89
C ALA A 272 -5.72 -10.69 2.87
N GLY A 273 -6.28 -9.57 2.41
CA GLY A 273 -7.38 -9.52 1.43
C GLY A 273 -7.03 -10.06 0.04
N ARG A 274 -5.77 -10.40 -0.21
CA ARG A 274 -5.34 -11.10 -1.45
C ARG A 274 -5.76 -12.55 -1.46
N ALA A 275 -5.99 -13.15 -0.29
CA ALA A 275 -6.42 -14.52 -0.17
C ALA A 275 -7.88 -14.72 -0.65
N GLY A 276 -8.16 -15.84 -1.26
CA GLY A 276 -9.52 -16.33 -1.58
C GLY A 276 -10.36 -15.34 -2.40
N ARG A 277 -9.84 -14.70 -3.42
CA ARG A 277 -10.59 -13.76 -4.27
C ARG A 277 -11.65 -14.48 -5.13
N ASP A 278 -11.49 -15.76 -5.34
CA ASP A 278 -12.44 -16.66 -5.98
C ASP A 278 -13.66 -17.01 -5.09
N GLY A 279 -13.67 -16.57 -3.84
CA GLY A 279 -14.73 -16.87 -2.87
C GLY A 279 -14.51 -18.16 -2.08
N GLU A 280 -13.50 -18.96 -2.43
CA GLU A 280 -13.16 -20.19 -1.73
C GLU A 280 -12.44 -19.89 -0.41
N ALA A 281 -12.51 -20.84 0.53
CA ALA A 281 -11.92 -20.69 1.86
C ALA A 281 -10.41 -20.44 1.79
N ALA A 282 -9.95 -19.46 2.57
CA ALA A 282 -8.54 -19.13 2.69
C ALA A 282 -8.18 -18.68 4.11
N THR A 283 -6.94 -18.95 4.52
CA THR A 283 -6.45 -18.67 5.88
C THR A 283 -5.50 -17.47 5.90
N CYS A 284 -5.73 -16.53 6.81
CA CYS A 284 -4.90 -15.36 7.04
C CYS A 284 -4.28 -15.46 8.45
N SER A 285 -3.02 -15.90 8.52
CA SER A 285 -2.30 -16.14 9.78
C SER A 285 -1.37 -14.98 10.11
N LEU A 286 -1.51 -14.40 11.29
CA LEU A 286 -0.57 -13.42 11.82
C LEU A 286 0.29 -14.08 12.91
N PHE A 287 1.60 -14.12 12.71
CA PHE A 287 2.54 -14.47 13.77
C PHE A 287 2.81 -13.23 14.61
N TYR A 288 2.28 -13.23 15.82
CA TYR A 288 2.41 -12.13 16.74
C TYR A 288 3.55 -12.39 17.74
N GLN A 289 4.61 -11.60 17.59
CA GLN A 289 5.73 -11.57 18.53
C GLN A 289 5.95 -10.14 19.02
N LEU A 290 6.04 -9.93 20.33
CA LEU A 290 6.20 -8.58 20.90
C LEU A 290 7.49 -7.90 20.42
N ALA A 291 8.52 -8.68 20.09
CA ALA A 291 9.79 -8.16 19.55
C ALA A 291 9.61 -7.45 18.18
N ASP A 292 8.60 -7.83 17.37
CA ASP A 292 8.34 -7.21 16.07
C ASP A 292 7.99 -5.71 16.19
N ARG A 293 7.47 -5.28 17.36
CA ARG A 293 7.27 -3.86 17.69
C ARG A 293 8.53 -3.03 17.46
N ARG A 294 9.71 -3.54 17.85
CA ARG A 294 10.98 -2.82 17.69
C ARG A 294 11.30 -2.58 16.20
N THR A 295 11.06 -3.56 15.35
CA THR A 295 11.24 -3.45 13.89
C THR A 295 10.34 -2.37 13.32
N GLN A 296 9.06 -2.34 13.69
CA GLN A 296 8.13 -1.32 13.23
C GLN A 296 8.48 0.06 13.78
N GLN A 297 8.85 0.19 15.05
CA GLN A 297 9.31 1.44 15.63
C GLN A 297 10.59 1.98 14.96
N PHE A 298 11.50 1.10 14.55
CA PHE A 298 12.69 1.49 13.79
C PHE A 298 12.30 2.11 12.44
N PHE A 299 11.35 1.51 11.71
CA PHE A 299 10.85 2.08 10.47
C PHE A 299 10.16 3.43 10.68
N LEU A 300 9.40 3.60 11.75
CA LEU A 300 8.78 4.87 12.10
C LEU A 300 9.82 5.94 12.43
N GLY A 301 10.83 5.60 13.25
CA GLY A 301 11.88 6.55 13.65
C GLY A 301 12.76 7.07 12.50
N GLY A 302 12.94 6.25 11.44
CA GLY A 302 13.70 6.64 10.25
C GLY A 302 12.95 7.52 9.25
N LYS A 303 11.62 7.56 9.33
CA LYS A 303 10.76 8.27 8.36
C LYS A 303 10.49 9.74 8.71
N HIS A 304 10.70 10.15 9.96
CA HIS A 304 10.20 11.44 10.43
C HIS A 304 11.35 12.36 10.87
N PRO A 305 11.62 13.44 10.12
CA PRO A 305 12.63 14.43 10.48
C PRO A 305 12.10 15.32 11.61
N LYS A 306 13.01 15.70 12.51
CA LYS A 306 12.77 16.73 13.50
C LYS A 306 13.06 18.11 12.90
N PHE A 307 12.70 19.18 13.63
CA PHE A 307 12.98 20.55 13.20
C PHE A 307 14.45 20.77 12.82
N ASP A 308 15.39 20.27 13.65
CA ASP A 308 16.81 20.42 13.39
C ASP A 308 17.27 19.69 12.11
N ASP A 309 16.67 18.52 11.80
CA ASP A 309 16.91 17.79 10.56
C ASP A 309 16.42 18.62 9.34
N ILE A 310 15.23 19.24 9.45
CA ILE A 310 14.65 20.08 8.39
C ILE A 310 15.49 21.32 8.16
N LEU A 311 15.88 21.98 9.25
CA LEU A 311 16.72 23.18 9.20
C LEU A 311 18.09 22.88 8.58
N ALA A 312 18.75 21.79 8.98
CA ALA A 312 20.04 21.39 8.45
C ALA A 312 19.99 21.16 6.93
N VAL A 313 18.99 20.42 6.43
CA VAL A 313 18.84 20.18 4.98
C VAL A 313 18.54 21.48 4.23
N TYR A 314 17.69 22.35 4.78
CA TYR A 314 17.37 23.63 4.15
C TYR A 314 18.61 24.54 4.07
N GLN A 315 19.37 24.67 5.16
CA GLN A 315 20.64 25.43 5.20
C GLN A 315 21.69 24.85 4.25
N THR A 316 21.75 23.54 4.11
CA THR A 316 22.65 22.90 3.12
C THR A 316 22.26 23.32 1.70
N LEU A 317 20.96 23.34 1.37
CA LEU A 317 20.51 23.80 0.04
C LEU A 317 20.83 25.28 -0.20
N GLU A 318 20.72 26.14 0.82
CA GLU A 318 21.13 27.55 0.71
C GLU A 318 22.64 27.67 0.49
N THR A 319 23.44 26.95 1.26
CA THR A 319 24.93 26.97 1.18
C THR A 319 25.42 26.48 -0.19
N LEU A 320 24.73 25.52 -0.78
CA LEU A 320 25.03 24.98 -2.11
C LEU A 320 24.51 25.87 -3.26
N ASN A 321 23.96 27.06 -2.97
CA ASN A 321 23.32 27.95 -3.93
C ASN A 321 22.29 27.24 -4.84
N ALA A 322 21.52 26.32 -4.25
CA ALA A 322 20.50 25.55 -4.98
C ALA A 322 19.38 26.40 -5.61
N GLY A 323 19.32 27.70 -5.29
CA GLY A 323 18.44 28.70 -5.96
C GLY A 323 18.92 29.10 -7.34
N GLU A 324 20.23 29.14 -7.57
CA GLU A 324 20.82 29.53 -8.85
C GLU A 324 21.03 28.31 -9.78
N SER A 325 21.45 27.16 -9.21
CA SER A 325 21.67 25.91 -9.93
C SER A 325 21.02 24.75 -9.20
N SER A 326 20.64 23.67 -9.93
CA SER A 326 20.13 22.46 -9.30
C SER A 326 21.27 21.66 -8.65
N VAL A 327 20.99 21.01 -7.51
CA VAL A 327 21.95 20.21 -6.76
C VAL A 327 21.50 18.75 -6.72
N ALA A 328 22.41 17.81 -6.96
CA ALA A 328 22.11 16.38 -6.92
C ALA A 328 21.80 15.92 -5.48
N LEU A 329 20.86 14.97 -5.35
CA LEU A 329 20.51 14.37 -4.06
C LEU A 329 21.75 13.86 -3.30
N SER A 330 22.67 13.19 -3.99
CA SER A 330 23.91 12.67 -3.38
C SER A 330 24.77 13.76 -2.76
N VAL A 331 24.83 14.94 -3.39
CA VAL A 331 25.58 16.09 -2.86
C VAL A 331 24.90 16.66 -1.62
N VAL A 332 23.57 16.77 -1.62
CA VAL A 332 22.82 17.21 -0.43
C VAL A 332 23.03 16.24 0.72
N GLN A 333 22.99 14.92 0.45
CA GLN A 333 23.23 13.89 1.47
C GLN A 333 24.64 13.94 2.04
N GLU A 334 25.64 14.12 1.19
CA GLU A 334 27.05 14.21 1.60
C GLU A 334 27.34 15.47 2.43
N GLN A 335 26.70 16.58 2.09
CA GLN A 335 26.92 17.86 2.79
C GLN A 335 26.02 18.04 4.03
N THR A 336 25.06 17.13 4.25
CA THR A 336 24.19 17.13 5.44
C THR A 336 24.54 15.93 6.32
N ASP A 337 25.78 15.82 6.74
CA ASP A 337 26.35 14.70 7.51
C ASP A 337 25.71 14.47 8.90
N THR A 338 25.00 15.44 9.45
CA THR A 338 24.25 15.32 10.71
C THR A 338 22.91 14.60 10.56
N VAL A 339 22.41 14.41 9.33
CA VAL A 339 21.10 13.83 9.02
C VAL A 339 21.25 12.59 8.15
N SER A 340 20.61 11.49 8.51
CA SER A 340 20.70 10.26 7.70
C SER A 340 20.11 10.45 6.29
N ASP A 341 20.66 9.75 5.30
CA ASP A 341 20.23 9.80 3.88
C ASP A 341 18.72 9.61 3.69
N GLY A 342 18.11 8.73 4.49
CA GLY A 342 16.67 8.49 4.47
C GLY A 342 15.90 9.73 4.89
N LYS A 343 16.32 10.39 5.97
CA LYS A 343 15.67 11.61 6.45
C LYS A 343 15.89 12.79 5.50
N VAL A 344 17.08 12.92 4.88
CA VAL A 344 17.31 13.97 3.86
C VAL A 344 16.29 13.86 2.74
N ARG A 345 16.00 12.66 2.24
CA ARG A 345 14.96 12.43 1.21
C ARG A 345 13.58 12.85 1.69
N VAL A 346 13.23 12.51 2.93
CA VAL A 346 11.93 12.89 3.51
C VAL A 346 11.82 14.41 3.65
N VAL A 347 12.85 15.09 4.14
CA VAL A 347 12.89 16.56 4.25
C VAL A 347 12.72 17.20 2.87
N LEU A 348 13.45 16.73 1.86
CA LEU A 348 13.32 17.26 0.49
C LEU A 348 11.91 17.07 -0.05
N SER A 349 11.25 15.95 0.26
CA SER A 349 9.84 15.73 -0.11
C SER A 349 8.91 16.73 0.59
N LEU A 350 9.08 16.97 1.89
CA LEU A 350 8.29 17.95 2.64
C LEU A 350 8.50 19.38 2.13
N LEU A 351 9.73 19.77 1.84
CA LEU A 351 10.05 21.08 1.25
C LEU A 351 9.45 21.25 -0.15
N LYS A 352 9.35 20.16 -0.92
CA LYS A 352 8.70 20.13 -2.23
C LYS A 352 7.18 20.34 -2.11
N GLU A 353 6.52 19.73 -1.13
CA GLU A 353 5.09 19.91 -0.86
C GLU A 353 4.75 21.39 -0.60
N LEU A 354 5.58 22.12 0.15
CA LEU A 354 5.43 23.56 0.36
C LEU A 354 5.95 24.44 -0.79
N LYS A 355 6.34 23.85 -1.91
CA LYS A 355 6.92 24.56 -3.06
C LYS A 355 8.15 25.43 -2.70
N ILE A 356 8.86 25.02 -1.64
CA ILE A 356 10.14 25.61 -1.26
C ILE A 356 11.25 25.06 -2.18
N VAL A 357 11.12 23.78 -2.56
CA VAL A 357 12.07 23.07 -3.42
C VAL A 357 11.33 22.47 -4.62
N LYS A 358 11.99 22.39 -5.76
CA LYS A 358 11.53 21.67 -6.96
C LYS A 358 12.50 20.53 -7.27
N GLU A 359 11.96 19.35 -7.49
CA GLU A 359 12.71 18.22 -8.01
C GLU A 359 12.72 18.26 -9.55
N LEU A 360 13.88 18.04 -10.13
CA LEU A 360 14.13 17.98 -11.56
C LEU A 360 14.56 16.57 -11.98
N ARG A 361 14.67 16.30 -13.28
CA ARG A 361 15.12 14.99 -13.79
C ARG A 361 16.49 14.60 -13.20
N GLY A 362 16.66 13.30 -12.90
CA GLY A 362 17.92 12.78 -12.36
C GLY A 362 18.12 13.06 -10.86
N SER A 363 17.03 13.18 -10.08
CA SER A 363 17.10 13.48 -8.64
C SER A 363 17.92 14.74 -8.33
N GLN A 364 17.71 15.77 -9.14
CA GLN A 364 18.27 17.10 -8.93
C GLN A 364 17.24 17.96 -8.21
N PHE A 365 17.67 18.76 -7.26
CA PHE A 365 16.80 19.64 -6.47
C PHE A 365 17.19 21.10 -6.66
N ARG A 366 16.18 21.95 -6.84
CA ARG A 366 16.34 23.39 -6.96
C ARG A 366 15.53 24.10 -5.91
N LEU A 367 16.17 25.01 -5.18
CA LEU A 367 15.50 25.86 -4.21
C LEU A 367 14.70 26.93 -4.95
N LEU A 368 13.39 27.02 -4.73
CA LEU A 368 12.51 28.00 -5.34
C LEU A 368 12.35 29.26 -4.49
N ARG A 369 12.52 29.12 -3.17
CA ARG A 369 12.40 30.20 -2.19
C ARG A 369 13.58 30.17 -1.24
N VAL A 370 14.30 31.28 -1.16
CA VAL A 370 15.47 31.49 -0.29
C VAL A 370 15.14 32.30 0.97
N ASP A 371 13.89 32.75 1.10
CA ASP A 371 13.38 33.59 2.18
C ASP A 371 12.39 32.83 3.09
N VAL A 372 12.65 31.54 3.30
CA VAL A 372 11.79 30.71 4.15
C VAL A 372 12.04 31.04 5.62
N HIS A 373 11.02 31.53 6.28
CA HIS A 373 11.12 31.91 7.68
C HIS A 373 11.02 30.70 8.62
N ARG A 374 11.70 30.81 9.76
CA ARG A 374 11.69 29.78 10.79
C ARG A 374 10.29 29.22 11.14
N PRO A 375 9.21 30.04 11.28
CA PRO A 375 7.88 29.51 11.54
C PRO A 375 7.33 28.56 10.49
N GLU A 376 7.70 28.71 9.22
CA GLU A 376 7.28 27.78 8.15
C GLU A 376 7.96 26.41 8.29
N LEU A 377 9.24 26.40 8.66
CA LEU A 377 9.98 25.15 8.93
C LEU A 377 9.51 24.48 10.23
N GLU A 378 9.11 25.28 11.24
CA GLU A 378 8.50 24.77 12.47
C GLU A 378 7.12 24.13 12.19
N GLU A 379 6.35 24.68 11.28
CA GLU A 379 5.08 24.08 10.85
C GLU A 379 5.29 22.74 10.15
N LEU A 380 6.32 22.61 9.28
CA LEU A 380 6.69 21.31 8.69
C LEU A 380 7.07 20.27 9.76
N SER A 381 7.83 20.70 10.76
CA SER A 381 8.17 19.82 11.89
C SER A 381 6.93 19.37 12.64
N ARG A 382 5.99 20.28 12.90
CA ARG A 382 4.74 19.98 13.58
C ARG A 382 3.88 18.99 12.77
N LEU A 383 3.78 19.17 11.46
CA LEU A 383 3.09 18.22 10.57
C LEU A 383 3.77 16.86 10.59
N SER A 384 5.11 16.81 10.54
CA SER A 384 5.87 15.58 10.67
C SER A 384 5.62 14.87 11.99
N GLU A 385 5.58 15.60 13.12
CA GLU A 385 5.29 15.04 14.45
C GLU A 385 3.87 14.48 14.54
N GLN A 386 2.88 15.15 13.93
CA GLN A 386 1.51 14.64 13.87
C GLN A 386 1.44 13.30 13.10
N LYS A 387 2.15 13.20 11.95
CA LYS A 387 2.27 11.93 11.21
C LYS A 387 2.91 10.83 12.07
N VAL A 388 3.99 11.14 12.81
CA VAL A 388 4.62 10.18 13.75
C VAL A 388 3.62 9.64 14.78
N ASN A 389 2.84 10.53 15.39
CA ASN A 389 1.90 10.14 16.44
C ASN A 389 0.78 9.25 15.87
N LYS A 390 0.25 9.59 14.70
CA LYS A 390 -0.74 8.74 14.02
C LYS A 390 -0.17 7.38 13.62
N ASP A 391 1.04 7.32 13.07
CA ASP A 391 1.68 6.05 12.74
C ASP A 391 1.91 5.18 14.00
N LYS A 392 2.25 5.81 15.13
CA LYS A 392 2.32 5.09 16.43
C LYS A 392 0.96 4.56 16.86
N GLU A 393 -0.11 5.37 16.74
CA GLU A 393 -1.47 4.94 17.06
C GLU A 393 -1.91 3.77 16.16
N LYS A 394 -1.60 3.80 14.86
CA LYS A 394 -1.85 2.69 13.94
C LYS A 394 -1.12 1.42 14.37
N LEU A 395 0.15 1.53 14.74
CA LEU A 395 0.94 0.42 15.25
C LEU A 395 0.35 -0.12 16.56
N GLU A 396 -0.10 0.73 17.47
CA GLU A 396 -0.75 0.30 18.72
C GLU A 396 -2.06 -0.43 18.45
N ARG A 397 -2.88 0.03 17.49
CA ARG A 397 -4.09 -0.68 17.05
C ARG A 397 -3.77 -2.06 16.47
N MET A 398 -2.71 -2.17 15.67
CA MET A 398 -2.25 -3.46 15.16
C MET A 398 -1.79 -4.41 16.28
N MET A 399 -1.09 -3.89 17.28
CA MET A 399 -0.70 -4.66 18.45
C MET A 399 -1.91 -5.11 19.27
N GLN A 400 -2.90 -4.24 19.51
CA GLN A 400 -4.15 -4.57 20.19
C GLN A 400 -4.89 -5.69 19.47
N TYR A 401 -4.94 -5.66 18.12
CA TYR A 401 -5.51 -6.74 17.32
C TYR A 401 -4.82 -8.07 17.59
N GLY A 402 -3.49 -8.11 17.61
CA GLY A 402 -2.72 -9.33 17.90
C GLY A 402 -2.90 -9.88 19.32
N GLN A 403 -3.19 -9.00 20.29
CA GLN A 403 -3.34 -9.37 21.70
C GLN A 403 -4.78 -9.64 22.13
N SER A 404 -5.76 -9.19 21.34
CA SER A 404 -7.16 -9.23 21.72
C SER A 404 -7.73 -10.64 21.72
N ALA A 405 -8.70 -10.87 22.62
CA ALA A 405 -9.58 -12.04 22.66
C ALA A 405 -10.92 -11.81 21.92
N LYS A 406 -11.19 -10.57 21.46
CA LYS A 406 -12.39 -10.25 20.68
C LYS A 406 -12.36 -10.93 19.31
N CYS A 407 -13.53 -11.05 18.69
CA CYS A 407 -13.65 -11.51 17.30
C CYS A 407 -12.75 -10.69 16.38
N ARG A 408 -11.96 -11.35 15.50
CA ARG A 408 -11.02 -10.68 14.58
C ARG A 408 -11.74 -9.76 13.61
N TRP A 409 -12.86 -10.22 13.07
CA TRP A 409 -13.68 -9.41 12.18
C TRP A 409 -14.30 -8.21 12.87
N GLN A 410 -14.76 -8.36 14.12
CA GLN A 410 -15.28 -7.23 14.89
C GLN A 410 -14.23 -6.13 15.03
N LEU A 411 -12.97 -6.47 15.35
CA LEU A 411 -11.89 -5.50 15.47
C LEU A 411 -11.58 -4.80 14.14
N LEU A 412 -11.67 -5.51 13.01
CA LEU A 412 -11.49 -4.90 11.69
C LEU A 412 -12.66 -3.96 11.36
N HIS A 413 -13.90 -4.37 11.59
CA HIS A 413 -15.07 -3.50 11.39
C HIS A 413 -14.99 -2.23 12.26
N GLU A 414 -14.70 -2.38 13.56
CA GLU A 414 -14.49 -1.25 14.49
C GLU A 414 -13.41 -0.29 13.96
N TYR A 415 -12.32 -0.85 13.40
CA TYR A 415 -11.22 -0.04 12.85
C TYR A 415 -11.61 0.77 11.61
N PHE A 416 -12.35 0.16 10.68
CA PHE A 416 -12.80 0.82 9.45
C PHE A 416 -14.08 1.64 9.64
N GLY A 417 -14.63 1.72 10.86
CA GLY A 417 -15.82 2.50 11.17
C GLY A 417 -17.12 1.85 10.69
N GLU A 418 -17.13 0.53 10.59
CA GLU A 418 -18.29 -0.27 10.22
C GLU A 418 -18.89 -0.98 11.42
N GLU A 419 -20.20 -1.19 11.41
CA GLU A 419 -20.87 -2.03 12.39
C GLU A 419 -21.01 -3.46 11.87
N MET A 420 -20.56 -4.40 12.66
CA MET A 420 -20.78 -5.82 12.39
C MET A 420 -22.16 -6.22 12.93
N GLN A 421 -22.99 -6.87 12.10
CA GLN A 421 -24.36 -7.26 12.49
C GLN A 421 -24.41 -8.29 13.62
N ALA A 422 -23.36 -9.08 13.81
CA ALA A 422 -23.23 -10.09 14.83
C ALA A 422 -22.02 -9.80 15.74
N GLU A 423 -22.13 -10.09 17.03
CA GLU A 423 -21.02 -9.96 17.98
C GLU A 423 -19.81 -10.85 17.64
N ARG A 424 -20.04 -11.97 16.95
CA ARG A 424 -19.01 -12.95 16.58
C ARG A 424 -19.20 -13.41 15.15
N CYS A 425 -18.10 -13.52 14.39
CA CYS A 425 -18.16 -14.00 13.01
C CYS A 425 -18.31 -15.52 12.87
N GLY A 426 -18.06 -16.28 13.92
CA GLY A 426 -18.09 -17.75 13.92
C GLY A 426 -16.92 -18.44 13.21
N ASN A 427 -16.06 -17.69 12.49
CA ASN A 427 -15.04 -18.28 11.63
C ASN A 427 -13.59 -17.91 12.01
N CYS A 428 -13.31 -16.92 12.86
CA CYS A 428 -11.94 -16.61 13.28
C CYS A 428 -11.46 -17.46 14.47
N ASP A 429 -10.15 -17.45 14.73
CA ASP A 429 -9.54 -18.19 15.86
C ASP A 429 -10.25 -17.97 17.19
N ASN A 430 -10.53 -16.72 17.57
CA ASN A 430 -11.19 -16.36 18.82
C ASN A 430 -12.68 -16.73 18.86
N CYS A 431 -13.32 -16.98 17.72
CA CYS A 431 -14.70 -17.47 17.66
C CYS A 431 -14.78 -18.99 17.72
N VAL A 432 -13.85 -19.67 17.03
CA VAL A 432 -13.78 -21.14 16.97
C VAL A 432 -13.20 -21.72 18.28
N HIS A 433 -12.21 -21.02 18.86
CA HIS A 433 -11.56 -21.42 20.11
C HIS A 433 -11.60 -20.28 21.14
N PRO A 434 -12.77 -19.97 21.73
CA PRO A 434 -12.90 -18.89 22.71
C PRO A 434 -12.00 -19.13 23.93
N LEU A 435 -11.37 -18.08 24.44
CA LEU A 435 -10.50 -18.15 25.62
C LEU A 435 -11.22 -18.73 26.86
N GLU A 436 -12.52 -18.49 26.99
CA GLU A 436 -13.36 -19.02 28.04
C GLU A 436 -13.37 -20.56 28.09
N GLN A 437 -13.26 -21.21 26.92
CA GLN A 437 -13.15 -22.67 26.81
C GLN A 437 -11.74 -23.19 27.05
N GLN A 438 -10.71 -22.32 26.83
CA GLN A 438 -9.30 -22.69 27.09
C GLN A 438 -8.92 -22.56 28.57
N ILE A 439 -9.67 -21.74 29.33
CA ILE A 439 -9.47 -21.51 30.78
C ILE A 439 -10.49 -22.31 31.59
N ALA A 440 -11.14 -23.33 31.02
CA ALA A 440 -11.97 -24.21 31.82
C ALA A 440 -11.14 -24.81 32.97
N LEU A 441 -11.30 -24.26 34.17
CA LEU A 441 -10.69 -24.77 35.37
C LEU A 441 -11.10 -26.26 35.51
N PRO A 442 -10.18 -27.16 35.85
CA PRO A 442 -10.55 -28.54 36.15
C PRO A 442 -11.66 -28.51 37.22
N GLU A 443 -12.75 -29.27 36.98
CA GLU A 443 -13.83 -29.38 37.93
C GLU A 443 -13.21 -29.74 39.32
N PRO A 444 -13.63 -29.03 40.39
CA PRO A 444 -13.13 -29.41 41.73
C PRO A 444 -13.49 -30.86 41.97
N HIS A 445 -12.47 -31.69 42.17
CA HIS A 445 -12.68 -33.08 42.56
C HIS A 445 -13.68 -33.13 43.72
N ARG A 446 -14.88 -33.63 43.46
CA ARG A 446 -15.84 -33.95 44.55
C ARG A 446 -15.11 -34.92 45.46
N ALA A 447 -14.77 -34.46 46.65
CA ALA A 447 -14.29 -35.33 47.70
C ALA A 447 -15.35 -36.41 47.91
N VAL A 448 -15.00 -37.65 47.58
CA VAL A 448 -15.81 -38.80 47.91
C VAL A 448 -15.76 -38.91 49.45
N ALA A 449 -16.84 -38.55 50.14
CA ALA A 449 -17.00 -38.80 51.57
C ALA A 449 -17.04 -40.30 51.72
N SER A 450 -15.95 -40.86 52.28
CA SER A 450 -15.93 -42.22 52.77
C SER A 450 -16.73 -42.28 54.08
N THR A 451 -17.86 -42.95 54.02
CA THR A 451 -18.59 -43.45 55.18
C THR A 451 -17.84 -44.62 55.83
#